data_ea9d1814b24456de1cf43b99004a5ad9
#
_entry.id   ea9d1814b24456de1cf43b99004a5ad9
#
_cell.length_a   1.000
_cell.length_b   1.000
_cell.length_c   1.000
_cell.angle_alpha   90.00
_cell.angle_beta   90.00
_cell.angle_gamma   90.00
#
_symmetry.space_group_name_H-M   'P 1'
#
loop_
_entity.id
_entity.type
_entity.pdbx_description
1 polymer ?
#
loop_
_entity_poly.entity_id
_entity_poly.type
_entity_poly.pdbx_seq_one_letter_code
_entity_poly.pdbx_strand_id
1 'polypeptide(L)'
;RSVGVTGVQTCALPILEALFTVDEETTMLGAFETAEQNLRAKYMINLDMECDDELLLSSAGGCDTLLSLPVEYTPVGGKFLTANIKVHGLKGGHSGGDINKNRGNSIQIMGRILYELNKRVEFEIESINGGSKVNAIPRECECVMVFDKAEKSSIEDIIKFVEREIKDELKGVDEDFKLQLCHNNEKIENVFNYAVGRSEERRVGKECRS
;
A
#
# COMPACT_ATOMS: atom_id res chain seq x y z
N ARG A 1 -12.31 9.26 27.36
CA ARG A 1 -12.56 7.84 27.72
C ARG A 1 -11.24 7.14 27.58
N SER A 2 -10.65 6.81 28.72
CA SER A 2 -9.47 5.99 28.84
C SER A 2 -9.78 4.59 28.30
N VAL A 3 -9.13 4.24 27.20
CA VAL A 3 -9.11 2.87 26.68
C VAL A 3 -7.68 2.40 26.86
N GLY A 4 -7.42 1.77 27.95
CA GLY A 4 -6.14 1.15 28.18
C GLY A 4 -6.21 0.34 29.45
N VAL A 5 -6.65 -0.90 29.37
CA VAL A 5 -6.46 -1.84 30.48
C VAL A 5 -5.19 -2.62 30.15
N THR A 6 -4.06 -2.04 30.54
CA THR A 6 -2.86 -2.83 30.72
C THR A 6 -3.01 -3.51 32.08
N GLY A 7 -3.35 -4.78 32.09
CA GLY A 7 -3.45 -5.56 33.31
C GLY A 7 -2.07 -6.09 33.69
N VAL A 8 -1.48 -5.57 34.75
CA VAL A 8 -0.33 -6.21 35.40
C VAL A 8 -0.84 -7.05 36.56
N GLN A 9 -0.76 -8.36 36.45
CA GLN A 9 -1.09 -9.26 37.55
C GLN A 9 0.18 -9.72 38.26
N THR A 10 0.37 -9.24 39.48
CA THR A 10 1.44 -9.71 40.35
C THR A 10 0.95 -10.91 41.17
N CYS A 11 1.60 -12.06 41.08
CA CYS A 11 1.42 -13.15 42.01
C CYS A 11 2.01 -12.81 43.39
N ALA A 12 1.59 -13.48 44.45
CA ALA A 12 1.92 -13.19 45.86
C ALA A 12 3.42 -13.31 46.21
N LEU A 13 4.23 -13.82 45.32
CA LEU A 13 5.70 -13.74 45.34
C LEU A 13 6.12 -12.97 44.10
N PRO A 14 6.80 -11.82 44.19
CA PRO A 14 7.11 -10.95 43.07
C PRO A 14 8.28 -11.47 42.23
N ILE A 15 8.16 -12.69 41.74
CA ILE A 15 9.16 -13.34 40.88
C ILE A 15 8.76 -13.19 39.41
N LEU A 16 7.48 -13.12 39.11
CA LEU A 16 6.94 -13.03 37.77
C LEU A 16 5.84 -11.97 37.70
N GLU A 17 5.98 -11.07 36.75
CA GLU A 17 4.95 -10.11 36.36
C GLU A 17 4.42 -10.51 34.98
N ALA A 18 3.10 -10.64 34.83
CA ALA A 18 2.49 -10.89 33.52
C ALA A 18 1.94 -9.58 32.95
N LEU A 19 2.38 -9.18 31.79
CA LEU A 19 1.94 -8.02 31.06
C LEU A 19 1.04 -8.48 29.90
N PHE A 20 -0.18 -7.95 29.85
CA PHE A 20 -1.12 -8.14 28.76
C PHE A 20 -1.41 -6.79 28.13
N THR A 21 -1.17 -6.67 26.82
CA THR A 21 -1.45 -5.47 26.06
C THR A 21 -2.64 -5.68 25.13
N VAL A 22 -3.24 -4.58 24.67
CA VAL A 22 -4.35 -4.58 23.71
C VAL A 22 -3.89 -4.02 22.36
N ASP A 23 -4.66 -4.32 21.32
CA ASP A 23 -4.47 -3.77 19.96
C ASP A 23 -3.11 -4.07 19.32
N GLU A 24 -2.50 -5.22 19.62
CA GLU A 24 -1.23 -5.62 19.02
C GLU A 24 -1.36 -5.67 17.48
N GLU A 25 -2.43 -6.28 16.97
CA GLU A 25 -2.69 -6.49 15.53
C GLU A 25 -3.10 -5.23 14.75
N THR A 26 -3.31 -4.11 15.44
CA THR A 26 -3.80 -2.88 14.81
C THR A 26 -2.93 -1.67 15.07
N THR A 27 -2.98 -1.12 16.27
CA THR A 27 -2.31 0.14 16.62
C THR A 27 -1.14 -0.03 17.57
N MET A 28 -0.99 -1.18 18.21
CA MET A 28 -0.08 -1.44 19.33
C MET A 28 -0.24 -0.46 20.50
N LEU A 29 -1.42 0.17 20.61
CA LEU A 29 -1.67 1.24 21.57
C LEU A 29 -1.39 0.78 23.01
N GLY A 30 -1.76 -0.46 23.36
CA GLY A 30 -1.50 -1.02 24.69
C GLY A 30 -0.01 -1.09 25.03
N ALA A 31 0.85 -1.37 24.04
CA ALA A 31 2.30 -1.38 24.24
C ALA A 31 2.85 0.04 24.40
N PHE A 32 2.42 1.00 23.56
CA PHE A 32 2.85 2.40 23.66
C PHE A 32 2.39 3.11 24.92
N GLU A 33 1.22 2.76 25.45
CA GLU A 33 0.69 3.36 26.70
C GLU A 33 1.19 2.67 27.97
N THR A 34 1.97 1.59 27.85
CA THR A 34 2.57 0.93 29.00
C THR A 34 3.65 1.81 29.62
N ALA A 35 3.37 2.31 30.84
CA ALA A 35 4.33 3.14 31.56
C ALA A 35 5.41 2.26 32.23
N GLU A 36 6.68 2.64 32.09
CA GLU A 36 7.83 1.93 32.69
C GLU A 36 7.68 1.73 34.20
N GLN A 37 7.06 2.70 34.90
CA GLN A 37 6.82 2.63 36.34
C GLN A 37 5.86 1.52 36.77
N ASN A 38 5.12 0.95 35.85
CA ASN A 38 4.20 -0.16 36.11
C ASN A 38 4.91 -1.53 36.10
N LEU A 39 6.16 -1.57 35.63
CA LEU A 39 6.96 -2.78 35.50
C LEU A 39 8.13 -2.74 36.49
N ARG A 40 8.33 -3.83 37.23
CA ARG A 40 9.41 -3.98 38.21
C ARG A 40 10.45 -4.99 37.76
N ALA A 41 10.11 -5.86 36.82
CA ALA A 41 10.98 -6.88 36.29
C ALA A 41 12.19 -6.29 35.57
N LYS A 42 13.36 -6.87 35.76
CA LYS A 42 14.60 -6.49 35.06
C LYS A 42 14.74 -7.12 33.67
N TYR A 43 14.03 -8.21 33.45
CA TYR A 43 14.05 -9.00 32.23
C TYR A 43 12.61 -9.17 31.73
N MET A 44 12.43 -9.06 30.44
CA MET A 44 11.17 -9.32 29.78
C MET A 44 11.32 -10.50 28.82
N ILE A 45 10.38 -11.42 28.89
CA ILE A 45 10.27 -12.53 27.96
C ILE A 45 8.97 -12.31 27.18
N ASN A 46 9.08 -12.09 25.88
CA ASN A 46 7.93 -12.08 24.98
C ASN A 46 7.67 -13.52 24.53
N LEU A 47 6.42 -13.97 24.68
CA LEU A 47 5.98 -15.32 24.29
C LEU A 47 5.32 -15.36 22.91
N ASP A 48 5.19 -14.21 22.26
CA ASP A 48 4.63 -14.09 20.93
C ASP A 48 5.70 -14.38 19.88
N MET A 49 6.01 -15.68 19.70
CA MET A 49 6.99 -16.19 18.78
C MET A 49 6.42 -17.35 17.96
N GLU A 50 6.59 -17.30 16.66
CA GLU A 50 6.06 -18.33 15.74
C GLU A 50 6.89 -19.65 15.73
N CYS A 51 8.15 -19.58 16.18
CA CYS A 51 9.08 -20.72 16.17
C CYS A 51 9.36 -21.20 17.58
N ASP A 52 9.10 -22.48 17.86
CA ASP A 52 9.29 -23.07 19.19
C ASP A 52 10.76 -23.27 19.58
N ASP A 53 11.66 -23.37 18.60
CA ASP A 53 13.07 -23.74 18.81
C ASP A 53 14.02 -22.53 18.77
N GLU A 54 13.50 -21.28 18.69
CA GLU A 54 14.31 -20.09 18.51
C GLU A 54 14.12 -19.08 19.65
N LEU A 55 15.22 -18.45 20.05
CA LEU A 55 15.22 -17.29 20.94
C LEU A 55 15.57 -16.05 20.13
N LEU A 56 14.60 -15.15 19.94
CA LEU A 56 14.81 -13.86 19.28
C LEU A 56 15.31 -12.85 20.29
N LEU A 57 16.56 -12.37 20.11
CA LEU A 57 17.20 -11.42 21.04
C LEU A 57 16.96 -9.96 20.67
N SER A 58 16.48 -9.69 19.45
CA SER A 58 16.21 -8.34 18.96
C SER A 58 15.14 -8.39 17.86
N SER A 59 14.51 -7.27 17.61
CA SER A 59 13.59 -7.09 16.50
C SER A 59 14.02 -5.93 15.61
N ALA A 60 13.62 -5.97 14.34
CA ALA A 60 13.77 -4.83 13.45
C ALA A 60 12.84 -3.70 13.88
N GLY A 61 13.30 -2.48 13.77
CA GLY A 61 12.45 -1.30 13.88
C GLY A 61 11.73 -1.03 12.57
N GLY A 62 10.63 -0.26 12.65
CA GLY A 62 9.89 0.20 11.48
C GLY A 62 9.46 1.65 11.67
N CYS A 63 9.13 2.31 10.58
CA CYS A 63 8.44 3.58 10.60
C CYS A 63 7.43 3.65 9.47
N ASP A 64 6.30 4.29 9.74
CA ASP A 64 5.30 4.60 8.72
C ASP A 64 5.52 6.01 8.20
N THR A 65 5.48 6.16 6.88
CA THR A 65 5.55 7.46 6.23
C THR A 65 4.23 7.72 5.51
N LEU A 66 3.49 8.72 5.98
CA LEU A 66 2.27 9.17 5.32
C LEU A 66 2.61 10.29 4.33
N LEU A 67 2.40 10.02 3.05
CA LEU A 67 2.53 11.01 1.99
C LEU A 67 1.14 11.53 1.63
N SER A 68 0.93 12.83 1.79
CA SER A 68 -0.32 13.50 1.42
C SER A 68 -0.06 14.45 0.26
N LEU A 69 -0.62 14.12 -0.90
CA LEU A 69 -0.61 14.99 -2.07
C LEU A 69 -1.98 15.67 -2.18
N PRO A 70 -2.07 17.00 -2.00
CA PRO A 70 -3.30 17.71 -2.27
C PRO A 70 -3.61 17.66 -3.78
N VAL A 71 -4.79 17.18 -4.12
CA VAL A 71 -5.27 17.17 -5.50
C VAL A 71 -6.46 18.10 -5.66
N GLU A 72 -6.47 18.85 -6.75
CA GLU A 72 -7.63 19.64 -7.16
C GLU A 72 -8.39 18.86 -8.22
N TYR A 73 -9.72 18.90 -8.13
CA TYR A 73 -10.57 18.31 -9.14
C TYR A 73 -11.03 19.38 -10.12
N THR A 74 -10.96 19.05 -11.41
CA THR A 74 -11.45 19.89 -12.48
C THR A 74 -12.56 19.17 -13.26
N PRO A 75 -13.59 19.91 -13.72
CA PRO A 75 -14.64 19.32 -14.54
C PRO A 75 -14.08 18.77 -15.86
N VAL A 76 -14.53 17.59 -16.24
CA VAL A 76 -14.20 16.99 -17.54
C VAL A 76 -14.93 17.77 -18.64
N GLY A 77 -14.17 18.36 -19.57
CA GLY A 77 -14.73 19.10 -20.73
C GLY A 77 -14.58 18.27 -22.03
N GLY A 78 -15.67 18.05 -22.75
CA GLY A 78 -15.62 17.42 -24.07
C GLY A 78 -16.19 15.99 -24.16
N LYS A 79 -15.82 15.28 -25.25
CA LYS A 79 -16.23 13.88 -25.48
C LYS A 79 -15.07 12.95 -25.18
N PHE A 80 -15.04 12.44 -23.97
CA PHE A 80 -14.03 11.49 -23.52
C PHE A 80 -14.60 10.08 -23.43
N LEU A 81 -13.73 9.09 -23.54
CA LEU A 81 -13.99 7.73 -23.14
C LEU A 81 -13.47 7.51 -21.72
N THR A 82 -14.15 6.65 -20.99
CA THR A 82 -13.77 6.22 -19.67
C THR A 82 -13.24 4.80 -19.73
N ALA A 83 -12.14 4.56 -19.06
CA ALA A 83 -11.63 3.22 -18.82
C ALA A 83 -11.30 3.00 -17.35
N ASN A 84 -11.49 1.77 -16.95
CA ASN A 84 -11.09 1.25 -15.65
C ASN A 84 -9.98 0.23 -15.88
N ILE A 85 -8.81 0.50 -15.27
CA ILE A 85 -7.66 -0.40 -15.23
C ILE A 85 -7.67 -1.09 -13.89
N LYS A 86 -7.70 -2.42 -13.88
CA LYS A 86 -7.67 -3.21 -12.65
C LYS A 86 -6.52 -4.19 -12.65
N VAL A 87 -5.67 -4.10 -11.63
CA VAL A 87 -4.62 -5.06 -11.28
C VAL A 87 -5.16 -5.95 -10.18
N HIS A 88 -5.16 -7.26 -10.40
CA HIS A 88 -5.64 -8.22 -9.40
C HIS A 88 -5.04 -9.62 -9.60
N GLY A 89 -5.41 -10.57 -8.73
CA GLY A 89 -4.92 -11.94 -8.78
C GLY A 89 -3.55 -12.14 -8.13
N LEU A 90 -3.01 -11.13 -7.47
CA LEU A 90 -1.75 -11.25 -6.72
C LEU A 90 -1.96 -11.95 -5.38
N LYS A 91 -0.97 -12.70 -4.93
CA LYS A 91 -1.02 -13.44 -3.65
C LYS A 91 -1.04 -12.50 -2.45
N GLY A 92 -0.32 -11.38 -2.53
CA GLY A 92 -0.12 -10.50 -1.38
C GLY A 92 0.71 -11.19 -0.29
N GLY A 93 0.56 -10.75 0.95
CA GLY A 93 1.25 -11.32 2.11
C GLY A 93 1.61 -10.27 3.13
N HIS A 94 2.28 -10.70 4.20
CA HIS A 94 2.78 -9.80 5.23
C HIS A 94 3.98 -8.99 4.71
N SER A 95 3.98 -7.67 4.91
CA SER A 95 5.01 -6.77 4.39
C SER A 95 6.41 -7.01 4.98
N GLY A 96 6.51 -7.64 6.15
CA GLY A 96 7.76 -8.11 6.75
C GLY A 96 8.05 -9.57 6.40
N GLY A 97 7.25 -10.52 6.87
CA GLY A 97 7.49 -11.98 6.76
C GLY A 97 7.48 -12.53 5.34
N ASP A 98 6.82 -11.85 4.38
CA ASP A 98 6.73 -12.28 2.99
C ASP A 98 7.51 -11.39 2.00
N ILE A 99 8.20 -10.35 2.47
CA ILE A 99 8.87 -9.37 1.60
C ILE A 99 9.95 -10.01 0.72
N ASN A 100 10.62 -11.03 1.20
CA ASN A 100 11.66 -11.76 0.49
C ASN A 100 11.13 -12.75 -0.58
N LYS A 101 9.81 -12.91 -0.67
CA LYS A 101 9.18 -13.84 -1.64
C LYS A 101 8.95 -13.23 -3.02
N ASN A 102 9.39 -11.98 -3.23
CA ASN A 102 9.27 -11.24 -4.50
C ASN A 102 7.85 -11.19 -5.07
N ARG A 103 6.84 -11.15 -4.20
CA ARG A 103 5.43 -11.08 -4.62
C ARG A 103 5.12 -9.73 -5.25
N GLY A 104 4.20 -9.74 -6.20
CA GLY A 104 3.76 -8.53 -6.88
C GLY A 104 3.07 -7.56 -5.92
N ASN A 105 3.36 -6.26 -6.09
CA ASN A 105 2.68 -5.16 -5.40
C ASN A 105 1.79 -4.43 -6.41
N SER A 106 0.48 -4.53 -6.24
CA SER A 106 -0.49 -3.98 -7.20
C SER A 106 -0.40 -2.47 -7.38
N ILE A 107 -0.03 -1.72 -6.33
CA ILE A 107 0.14 -0.26 -6.40
C ILE A 107 1.38 0.09 -7.22
N GLN A 108 2.50 -0.61 -7.04
CA GLN A 108 3.70 -0.41 -7.86
C GLN A 108 3.44 -0.77 -9.32
N ILE A 109 2.72 -1.86 -9.56
CA ILE A 109 2.33 -2.29 -10.90
C ILE A 109 1.45 -1.22 -11.57
N MET A 110 0.44 -0.69 -10.86
CA MET A 110 -0.39 0.39 -11.38
C MET A 110 0.44 1.64 -11.69
N GLY A 111 1.37 2.02 -10.81
CA GLY A 111 2.28 3.13 -11.06
C GLY A 111 3.12 2.95 -12.33
N ARG A 112 3.62 1.73 -12.61
CA ARG A 112 4.33 1.40 -13.87
C ARG A 112 3.42 1.54 -15.08
N ILE A 113 2.20 1.04 -15.00
CA ILE A 113 1.21 1.13 -16.08
C ILE A 113 0.93 2.60 -16.43
N LEU A 114 0.62 3.41 -15.43
CA LEU A 114 0.33 4.83 -15.61
C LEU A 114 1.55 5.59 -16.12
N TYR A 115 2.75 5.24 -15.69
CA TYR A 115 3.99 5.82 -16.19
C TYR A 115 4.23 5.50 -17.66
N GLU A 116 4.01 4.26 -18.10
CA GLU A 116 4.15 3.88 -19.51
C GLU A 116 3.09 4.54 -20.40
N LEU A 117 1.86 4.64 -19.91
CA LEU A 117 0.79 5.38 -20.59
C LEU A 117 1.16 6.86 -20.74
N ASN A 118 1.62 7.52 -19.69
CA ASN A 118 1.95 8.95 -19.68
C ASN A 118 3.10 9.35 -20.64
N LYS A 119 3.89 8.39 -21.09
CA LYS A 119 4.93 8.64 -22.10
C LYS A 119 4.38 8.88 -23.51
N ARG A 120 3.18 8.38 -23.81
CA ARG A 120 2.68 8.27 -25.18
C ARG A 120 1.25 8.75 -25.38
N VAL A 121 0.48 8.87 -24.29
CA VAL A 121 -0.96 9.13 -24.31
C VAL A 121 -1.29 10.26 -23.35
N GLU A 122 -2.21 11.12 -23.74
CA GLU A 122 -2.81 12.10 -22.84
C GLU A 122 -4.04 11.48 -22.19
N PHE A 123 -4.07 11.48 -20.86
CA PHE A 123 -5.19 11.00 -20.08
C PHE A 123 -5.27 11.76 -18.75
N GLU A 124 -6.44 11.72 -18.14
CA GLU A 124 -6.68 12.29 -16.82
C GLU A 124 -7.24 11.21 -15.90
N ILE A 125 -6.94 11.30 -14.62
CA ILE A 125 -7.32 10.30 -13.63
C ILE A 125 -8.52 10.85 -12.83
N GLU A 126 -9.54 10.01 -12.67
CA GLU A 126 -10.66 10.26 -11.78
C GLU A 126 -10.38 9.73 -10.39
N SER A 127 -9.89 8.49 -10.29
CA SER A 127 -9.60 7.85 -9.01
C SER A 127 -8.53 6.78 -9.12
N ILE A 128 -7.77 6.58 -8.03
CA ILE A 128 -6.88 5.44 -7.83
C ILE A 128 -7.13 4.89 -6.44
N ASN A 129 -7.40 3.59 -6.36
CA ASN A 129 -7.61 2.89 -5.12
C ASN A 129 -6.83 1.58 -5.10
N GLY A 130 -6.11 1.32 -4.00
CA GLY A 130 -5.35 0.09 -3.85
C GLY A 130 -4.82 -0.09 -2.44
N GLY A 131 -4.55 -1.35 -2.09
CA GLY A 131 -4.13 -1.71 -0.74
C GLY A 131 -5.29 -1.71 0.26
N SER A 132 -5.17 -2.52 1.31
CA SER A 132 -6.21 -2.67 2.34
C SER A 132 -5.67 -2.50 3.76
N LYS A 133 -4.39 -2.81 3.97
CA LYS A 133 -3.74 -2.75 5.28
C LYS A 133 -2.31 -2.26 5.13
N VAL A 134 -1.82 -1.54 6.14
CA VAL A 134 -0.46 -0.96 6.16
C VAL A 134 0.61 -2.05 6.15
N ASN A 135 0.38 -3.16 6.86
CA ASN A 135 1.30 -4.28 6.98
C ASN A 135 1.08 -5.40 5.94
N ALA A 136 0.36 -5.13 4.86
CA ALA A 136 0.11 -6.11 3.82
C ALA A 136 0.62 -5.66 2.46
N ILE A 137 1.24 -6.58 1.70
CA ILE A 137 1.59 -6.36 0.29
C ILE A 137 0.28 -6.23 -0.50
N PRO A 138 0.04 -5.11 -1.21
CA PRO A 138 -1.22 -4.85 -1.90
C PRO A 138 -1.49 -5.89 -2.99
N ARG A 139 -2.68 -6.48 -2.97
CA ARG A 139 -3.10 -7.53 -3.92
C ARG A 139 -3.87 -6.99 -5.12
N GLU A 140 -4.56 -5.87 -4.92
CA GLU A 140 -5.45 -5.26 -5.91
C GLU A 140 -5.26 -3.75 -5.95
N CYS A 141 -5.35 -3.20 -7.16
CA CYS A 141 -5.35 -1.77 -7.40
C CYS A 141 -6.23 -1.48 -8.61
N GLU A 142 -7.00 -0.41 -8.51
CA GLU A 142 -7.93 0.02 -9.55
C GLU A 142 -7.71 1.51 -9.85
N CYS A 143 -7.75 1.86 -11.13
CA CYS A 143 -7.62 3.24 -11.59
C CYS A 143 -8.70 3.52 -12.62
N VAL A 144 -9.47 4.58 -12.39
CA VAL A 144 -10.43 5.09 -13.36
C VAL A 144 -9.85 6.31 -14.04
N MET A 145 -9.86 6.32 -15.36
CA MET A 145 -9.28 7.38 -16.18
C MET A 145 -10.18 7.78 -17.34
N VAL A 146 -9.99 9.00 -17.82
CA VAL A 146 -10.63 9.54 -19.02
C VAL A 146 -9.57 9.91 -20.06
N PHE A 147 -9.89 9.74 -21.34
CA PHE A 147 -8.97 9.97 -22.45
C PHE A 147 -9.72 10.24 -23.76
N ASP A 148 -9.04 10.85 -24.72
CA ASP A 148 -9.63 11.05 -26.05
C ASP A 148 -9.84 9.71 -26.77
N LYS A 149 -10.94 9.61 -27.53
CA LYS A 149 -11.27 8.40 -28.29
C LYS A 149 -10.17 7.98 -29.26
N ALA A 150 -9.40 8.91 -29.78
CA ALA A 150 -8.28 8.63 -30.69
C ALA A 150 -7.19 7.79 -30.02
N GLU A 151 -7.02 7.92 -28.70
CA GLU A 151 -5.97 7.23 -27.92
C GLU A 151 -6.32 5.79 -27.55
N LYS A 152 -7.55 5.34 -27.82
CA LYS A 152 -8.03 4.02 -27.40
C LYS A 152 -7.10 2.88 -27.83
N SER A 153 -6.70 2.84 -29.10
CA SER A 153 -5.83 1.78 -29.61
C SER A 153 -4.44 1.81 -28.97
N SER A 154 -3.88 3.01 -28.80
CA SER A 154 -2.57 3.20 -28.17
C SER A 154 -2.57 2.71 -26.72
N ILE A 155 -3.65 3.00 -25.99
CA ILE A 155 -3.82 2.53 -24.60
C ILE A 155 -3.91 1.01 -24.55
N GLU A 156 -4.73 0.39 -25.39
CA GLU A 156 -4.87 -1.07 -25.43
C GLU A 156 -3.54 -1.76 -25.74
N ASP A 157 -2.76 -1.22 -26.66
CA ASP A 157 -1.45 -1.78 -27.03
C ASP A 157 -0.41 -1.64 -25.92
N ILE A 158 -0.37 -0.48 -25.25
CA ILE A 158 0.52 -0.26 -24.09
C ILE A 158 0.15 -1.20 -22.94
N ILE A 159 -1.13 -1.34 -22.63
CA ILE A 159 -1.61 -2.23 -21.57
C ILE A 159 -1.21 -3.68 -21.85
N LYS A 160 -1.39 -4.18 -23.08
CA LYS A 160 -0.96 -5.54 -23.47
C LYS A 160 0.56 -5.73 -23.36
N PHE A 161 1.31 -4.71 -23.77
CA PHE A 161 2.76 -4.75 -23.66
C PHE A 161 3.19 -4.86 -22.18
N VAL A 162 2.69 -3.97 -21.32
CA VAL A 162 3.04 -3.94 -19.89
C VAL A 162 2.55 -5.21 -19.18
N GLU A 163 1.37 -5.72 -19.54
CA GLU A 163 0.86 -6.98 -18.99
C GLU A 163 1.82 -8.15 -19.25
N ARG A 164 2.35 -8.24 -20.47
CA ARG A 164 3.30 -9.31 -20.82
C ARG A 164 4.59 -9.18 -20.00
N GLU A 165 5.16 -8.00 -19.93
CA GLU A 165 6.39 -7.76 -19.17
C GLU A 165 6.23 -8.13 -17.69
N ILE A 166 5.10 -7.72 -17.08
CA ILE A 166 4.81 -8.03 -15.68
C ILE A 166 4.56 -9.54 -15.47
N LYS A 167 3.85 -10.20 -16.39
CA LYS A 167 3.65 -11.66 -16.32
C LYS A 167 4.98 -12.41 -16.37
N ASP A 168 5.91 -11.97 -17.20
CA ASP A 168 7.23 -12.59 -17.29
C ASP A 168 8.04 -12.39 -15.99
N GLU A 169 7.95 -11.21 -15.38
CA GLU A 169 8.61 -10.90 -14.10
C GLU A 169 8.02 -11.71 -12.92
N LEU A 170 6.71 -11.92 -12.92
CA LEU A 170 6.00 -12.61 -11.82
C LEU A 170 5.91 -14.13 -12.01
N LYS A 171 6.53 -14.65 -13.05
CA LYS A 171 6.51 -16.09 -13.34
C LYS A 171 7.07 -16.93 -12.18
N GLY A 172 6.33 -17.95 -11.79
CA GLY A 172 6.66 -18.79 -10.64
C GLY A 172 6.32 -18.21 -9.27
N VAL A 173 5.90 -16.93 -9.20
CA VAL A 173 5.54 -16.28 -7.94
C VAL A 173 4.05 -15.96 -7.90
N ASP A 174 3.54 -15.12 -8.81
CA ASP A 174 2.15 -14.65 -8.88
C ASP A 174 1.54 -15.02 -10.24
N GLU A 175 1.35 -16.31 -10.51
CA GLU A 175 0.87 -16.83 -11.79
C GLU A 175 -0.59 -16.43 -12.10
N ASP A 176 -1.38 -16.13 -11.07
CA ASP A 176 -2.77 -15.70 -11.21
C ASP A 176 -2.92 -14.21 -11.48
N PHE A 177 -1.81 -13.47 -11.65
CA PHE A 177 -1.80 -12.06 -11.98
C PHE A 177 -2.64 -11.77 -13.23
N LYS A 178 -3.51 -10.78 -13.13
CA LYS A 178 -4.36 -10.30 -14.22
C LYS A 178 -4.36 -8.79 -14.27
N LEU A 179 -4.27 -8.28 -15.48
CA LEU A 179 -4.46 -6.87 -15.80
C LEU A 179 -5.70 -6.75 -16.69
N GLN A 180 -6.72 -6.07 -16.20
CA GLN A 180 -7.97 -5.86 -16.93
C GLN A 180 -8.10 -4.39 -17.32
N LEU A 181 -8.51 -4.17 -18.57
CA LEU A 181 -8.92 -2.87 -19.10
C LEU A 181 -10.39 -2.98 -19.49
N CYS A 182 -11.25 -2.27 -18.76
CA CYS A 182 -12.68 -2.21 -19.04
C CYS A 182 -13.04 -0.80 -19.50
N HIS A 183 -13.70 -0.70 -20.65
CA HIS A 183 -14.24 0.57 -21.11
C HIS A 183 -15.64 0.73 -20.54
N ASN A 184 -15.85 1.79 -19.78
CA ASN A 184 -17.15 2.15 -19.20
C ASN A 184 -17.75 3.34 -19.94
N ASN A 185 -19.08 3.40 -19.96
CA ASN A 185 -19.80 4.57 -20.44
C ASN A 185 -20.28 5.46 -19.28
N GLU A 186 -19.64 5.35 -18.13
CA GLU A 186 -19.97 6.19 -16.97
C GLU A 186 -19.61 7.63 -17.25
N LYS A 187 -20.52 8.53 -16.90
CA LYS A 187 -20.25 9.96 -16.93
C LYS A 187 -19.35 10.31 -15.73
N ILE A 188 -18.11 10.63 -16.02
CA ILE A 188 -17.19 11.22 -15.05
C ILE A 188 -17.39 12.72 -15.11
N GLU A 189 -17.62 13.32 -13.94
CA GLU A 189 -17.83 14.77 -13.81
C GLU A 189 -16.53 15.52 -13.55
N ASN A 190 -15.64 14.93 -12.76
CA ASN A 190 -14.40 15.56 -12.34
C ASN A 190 -13.22 14.59 -12.42
N VAL A 191 -12.05 15.15 -12.66
CA VAL A 191 -10.77 14.44 -12.73
C VAL A 191 -9.70 15.19 -11.93
N PHE A 192 -8.62 14.50 -11.59
CA PHE A 192 -7.47 15.13 -10.93
C PHE A 192 -6.82 16.15 -11.85
N ASN A 193 -6.56 17.35 -11.34
CA ASN A 193 -5.72 18.32 -12.02
C ASN A 193 -4.24 17.87 -11.97
N TYR A 194 -3.83 17.14 -13.00
CA TYR A 194 -2.49 16.57 -13.10
C TYR A 194 -1.37 17.62 -13.22
N ALA A 195 -1.69 18.85 -13.59
CA ALA A 195 -0.71 19.92 -13.72
C ALA A 195 -0.08 20.32 -12.37
N VAL A 196 -0.82 20.20 -11.28
CA VAL A 196 -0.34 20.48 -9.92
C VAL A 196 0.68 19.41 -9.49
N GLY A 197 0.42 18.13 -9.73
CA GLY A 197 1.35 17.04 -9.42
C GLY A 197 2.70 17.13 -10.15
N ARG A 198 2.71 17.53 -11.42
CA ARG A 198 3.97 17.73 -12.18
C ARG A 198 4.85 18.84 -11.64
N SER A 199 4.28 19.89 -11.07
CA SER A 199 5.04 21.01 -10.51
C SER A 199 5.72 20.65 -9.18
N GLU A 200 5.15 19.74 -8.41
CA GLU A 200 5.67 19.32 -7.10
C GLU A 200 6.72 18.21 -7.21
N GLU A 201 6.58 17.25 -8.12
CA GLU A 201 7.64 16.26 -8.39
C GLU A 201 8.98 16.90 -8.76
N ARG A 202 8.96 18.07 -9.44
CA ARG A 202 10.18 18.84 -9.72
C ARG A 202 10.79 19.51 -8.48
N ARG A 203 9.99 19.76 -7.43
CA ARG A 203 10.47 20.37 -6.18
C ARG A 203 11.09 19.34 -5.25
N VAL A 204 10.43 18.18 -5.07
CA VAL A 204 10.94 17.09 -4.23
C VAL A 204 12.28 16.56 -4.75
N GLY A 205 12.49 16.46 -6.05
CA GLY A 205 13.77 16.04 -6.63
C GLY A 205 14.94 17.01 -6.45
N LYS A 206 14.70 18.26 -6.03
CA LYS A 206 15.75 19.26 -5.77
C LYS A 206 16.15 19.37 -4.30
N GLU A 207 15.26 19.02 -3.38
CA GLU A 207 15.54 19.12 -1.93
C GLU A 207 16.28 17.89 -1.37
N CYS A 208 16.25 16.76 -2.06
CA CYS A 208 17.02 15.57 -1.68
C CYS A 208 18.49 15.57 -2.14
N ARG A 209 19.03 16.70 -2.61
CA ARG A 209 20.43 16.83 -3.08
C ARG A 209 21.27 17.82 -2.27
N SER A 210 20.88 18.07 -1.02
CA SER A 210 21.73 18.87 -0.09
C SER A 210 22.23 18.02 1.07
#